data_ceb420cd8418d026a2b8350ea650706c
#
_entry.id   ceb420cd8418d026a2b8350ea650706c
#
_cell.length_a   1.000
_cell.length_b   1.000
_cell.length_c   1.000
_cell.angle_alpha   90.00
_cell.angle_beta   90.00
_cell.angle_gamma   90.00
#
_symmetry.space_group_name_H-M   'P 1'
#
loop_
_entity.id
_entity.type
_entity.pdbx_description
1 polymer ?
#
loop_
_entity_poly.entity_id
_entity_poly.type
_entity_poly.pdbx_seq_one_letter_code
_entity_poly.pdbx_strand_id
1 'polypeptide(L)'
;IRTLPTHGELTLKIPEKVGNMEYNVTMDCSEAKAMTKSLDFPECQIKSILLERGVKLEDLTILGHLTTTRREYQTNIGLMALDVNVYADKKDYELELEVSDAKRGKDDFYAFLKENNINFKYAKSKVARFIATLKRDKD
;
A
#
# COMPACT_ATOMS: atom_id res chain seq x y z
N ILE A 1 -3.29 6.28 5.07
CA ILE A 1 -4.51 5.93 5.84
C ILE A 1 -5.33 4.97 5.00
N ARG A 2 -5.69 3.82 5.57
CA ARG A 2 -6.59 2.85 4.94
C ARG A 2 -7.91 2.81 5.69
N THR A 3 -9.00 2.76 4.96
CA THR A 3 -10.32 2.44 5.51
C THR A 3 -10.74 1.08 4.98
N LEU A 4 -10.85 0.10 5.87
CA LEU A 4 -11.25 -1.28 5.58
C LEU A 4 -12.69 -1.51 6.08
N PRO A 5 -13.38 -2.58 5.64
CA PRO A 5 -14.76 -2.80 6.06
C PRO A 5 -14.97 -2.91 7.58
N THR A 6 -13.99 -3.43 8.31
CA THR A 6 -14.08 -3.70 9.75
C THR A 6 -13.27 -2.75 10.63
N HIS A 7 -12.29 -2.06 10.08
CA HIS A 7 -11.37 -1.20 10.83
C HIS A 7 -10.65 -0.21 9.92
N GLY A 8 -9.90 0.69 10.51
CA GLY A 8 -8.97 1.58 9.82
C GLY A 8 -7.54 1.23 10.16
N GLU A 9 -6.60 1.73 9.37
CA GLU A 9 -5.17 1.51 9.56
C GLU A 9 -4.38 2.74 9.12
N LEU A 10 -3.48 3.17 9.98
CA LEU A 10 -2.46 4.17 9.66
C LEU A 10 -1.14 3.45 9.42
N THR A 11 -0.51 3.68 8.29
CA THR A 11 0.74 3.04 7.91
C THR A 11 1.79 4.08 7.56
N LEU A 12 3.00 3.90 8.11
CA LEU A 12 4.19 4.65 7.75
C LEU A 12 5.21 3.68 7.15
N LYS A 13 5.66 3.97 5.95
CA LYS A 13 6.73 3.21 5.27
C LYS A 13 7.97 4.08 5.15
N ILE A 14 9.08 3.58 5.66
CA ILE A 14 10.36 4.26 5.61
C ILE A 14 11.31 3.45 4.74
N PRO A 15 11.82 4.01 3.63
CA PRO A 15 12.77 3.29 2.77
C PRO A 15 14.04 2.91 3.52
N GLU A 16 14.52 1.70 3.26
CA GLU A 16 15.81 1.19 3.75
C GLU A 16 16.67 0.74 2.56
N LYS A 17 17.89 0.30 2.83
CA LYS A 17 18.80 -0.20 1.76
C LYS A 17 18.17 -1.36 0.99
N VAL A 18 17.43 -2.22 1.68
CA VAL A 18 16.67 -3.32 1.09
C VAL A 18 15.25 -3.24 1.64
N GLY A 19 14.28 -3.00 0.74
CA GLY A 19 12.88 -2.90 1.12
C GLY A 19 12.52 -1.65 1.92
N ASN A 20 11.53 -1.78 2.80
CA ASN A 20 11.02 -0.71 3.64
C ASN A 20 10.84 -1.21 5.08
N MET A 21 11.00 -0.33 6.05
CA MET A 21 10.47 -0.54 7.39
C MET A 21 9.03 -0.03 7.44
N GLU A 22 8.11 -0.86 7.85
CA GLU A 22 6.69 -0.53 7.90
C GLU A 22 6.18 -0.52 9.34
N TYR A 23 5.48 0.56 9.70
CA TYR A 23 4.80 0.72 10.99
C TYR A 23 3.31 0.82 10.74
N ASN A 24 2.51 0.06 11.47
CA ASN A 24 1.07 0.00 11.34
C ASN A 24 0.38 0.27 12.68
N VAL A 25 -0.64 1.09 12.65
CA VAL A 25 -1.51 1.36 13.80
C VAL A 25 -2.95 1.11 13.37
N THR A 26 -3.61 0.18 14.05
CA THR A 26 -5.03 -0.12 13.83
C THR A 26 -5.90 0.86 14.59
N MET A 27 -6.98 1.32 13.98
CA MET A 27 -7.95 2.23 14.57
C MET A 27 -9.37 1.87 14.10
N ASP A 28 -10.38 2.50 14.70
CA ASP A 28 -11.75 2.34 14.23
C ASP A 28 -11.94 2.98 12.85
N CYS A 29 -12.90 2.46 12.07
CA CYS A 29 -13.25 3.03 10.78
C CYS A 29 -13.61 4.52 10.87
N SER A 30 -14.33 4.92 11.91
CA SER A 30 -14.72 6.31 12.14
C SER A 30 -13.52 7.21 12.38
N GLU A 31 -12.54 6.76 13.13
CA GLU A 31 -11.28 7.49 13.38
C GLU A 31 -10.48 7.64 12.08
N ALA A 32 -10.35 6.57 11.32
CA ALA A 32 -9.65 6.61 10.04
C ALA A 32 -10.31 7.57 9.04
N LYS A 33 -11.63 7.56 8.95
CA LYS A 33 -12.40 8.48 8.11
C LYS A 33 -12.24 9.94 8.56
N ALA A 34 -12.29 10.19 9.86
CA ALA A 34 -12.06 11.54 10.41
C ALA A 34 -10.64 12.02 10.08
N MET A 35 -9.65 11.15 10.20
CA MET A 35 -8.25 11.45 9.90
C MET A 35 -8.02 11.78 8.43
N THR A 36 -8.79 11.23 7.50
CA THR A 36 -8.72 11.61 6.07
C THR A 36 -9.20 13.03 5.80
N LYS A 37 -9.90 13.65 6.74
CA LYS A 37 -10.42 15.03 6.60
C LYS A 37 -9.57 16.06 7.33
N SER A 38 -9.19 15.77 8.58
CA SER A 38 -8.53 16.72 9.46
C SER A 38 -7.00 16.51 9.58
N LEU A 39 -6.49 15.31 9.29
CA LEU A 39 -5.11 14.91 9.57
C LEU A 39 -4.69 15.05 11.03
N ASP A 40 -5.63 14.95 11.95
CA ASP A 40 -5.32 14.92 13.38
C ASP A 40 -4.79 13.53 13.76
N PHE A 41 -3.50 13.46 14.04
CA PHE A 41 -2.86 12.20 14.41
C PHE A 41 -3.22 11.82 15.85
N PRO A 42 -3.68 10.58 16.07
CA PRO A 42 -3.81 10.08 17.45
C PRO A 42 -2.43 9.92 18.08
N GLU A 43 -2.37 9.91 19.41
CA GLU A 43 -1.15 9.56 20.13
C GLU A 43 -0.79 8.10 19.81
N CYS A 44 0.28 7.89 19.03
CA CYS A 44 0.71 6.56 18.58
C CYS A 44 2.18 6.59 18.19
N GLN A 45 2.73 5.41 17.96
CA GLN A 45 4.13 5.24 17.55
C GLN A 45 4.45 6.02 16.26
N ILE A 46 3.55 6.02 15.28
CA ILE A 46 3.77 6.71 14.00
C ILE A 46 3.92 8.21 14.21
N LYS A 47 3.07 8.82 15.02
CA LYS A 47 3.18 10.24 15.37
C LYS A 47 4.54 10.54 16.00
N SER A 48 4.96 9.73 16.96
CA SER A 48 6.25 9.88 17.63
C SER A 48 7.42 9.79 16.65
N ILE A 49 7.40 8.83 15.74
CA ILE A 49 8.45 8.64 14.73
C ILE A 49 8.53 9.86 13.79
N LEU A 50 7.40 10.36 13.33
CA LEU A 50 7.36 11.55 12.46
C LEU A 50 7.96 12.77 13.16
N LEU A 51 7.58 13.02 14.40
CA LEU A 51 8.10 14.14 15.19
C LEU A 51 9.60 14.01 15.46
N GLU A 52 10.08 12.82 15.81
CA GLU A 52 11.50 12.54 16.03
C GLU A 52 12.34 12.76 14.77
N ARG A 53 11.75 12.53 13.58
CA ARG A 53 12.40 12.77 12.29
C ARG A 53 12.29 14.21 11.80
N GLY A 54 11.74 15.11 12.61
CA GLY A 54 11.61 16.53 12.28
C GLY A 54 10.47 16.85 11.32
N VAL A 55 9.52 15.94 11.14
CA VAL A 55 8.33 16.20 10.31
C VAL A 55 7.37 17.10 11.10
N LYS A 56 7.00 18.22 10.51
CA LYS A 56 5.96 19.10 11.05
C LYS A 56 4.61 18.59 10.59
N LEU A 57 3.78 18.14 11.53
CA LEU A 57 2.47 17.55 11.20
C LEU A 57 1.54 18.52 10.49
N GLU A 58 1.64 19.81 10.78
CA GLU A 58 0.89 20.88 10.11
C GLU A 58 1.24 21.05 8.63
N ASP A 59 2.39 20.56 8.21
CA ASP A 59 2.81 20.61 6.80
C ASP A 59 2.28 19.43 5.97
N LEU A 60 1.67 18.44 6.62
CA LEU A 60 1.11 17.28 5.93
C LEU A 60 -0.24 17.62 5.32
N THR A 61 -0.47 17.14 4.10
CA THR A 61 -1.73 17.30 3.38
C THR A 61 -2.18 15.99 2.77
N ILE A 62 -3.49 15.83 2.60
CA ILE A 62 -4.04 14.70 1.84
C ILE A 62 -3.78 14.95 0.36
N LEU A 63 -3.05 14.08 -0.28
CA LEU A 63 -2.74 14.17 -1.71
C LEU A 63 -3.87 13.65 -2.60
N GLY A 64 -4.70 12.80 -2.06
CA GLY A 64 -5.81 12.17 -2.77
C GLY A 64 -6.08 10.77 -2.21
N HIS A 65 -6.78 9.96 -2.99
CA HIS A 65 -7.13 8.61 -2.58
C HIS A 65 -7.08 7.63 -3.75
N LEU A 66 -6.94 6.37 -3.42
CA LEU A 66 -7.12 5.26 -4.35
C LEU A 66 -7.95 4.17 -3.68
N THR A 67 -8.68 3.42 -4.48
CA THR A 67 -9.50 2.30 -4.00
C THR A 67 -8.96 1.00 -4.56
N THR A 68 -8.74 0.02 -3.70
CA THR A 68 -8.32 -1.32 -4.08
C THR A 68 -9.41 -2.32 -3.72
N THR A 69 -9.81 -3.12 -4.70
CA THR A 69 -10.63 -4.31 -4.47
C THR A 69 -9.71 -5.51 -4.55
N ARG A 70 -9.58 -6.25 -3.44
CA ARG A 70 -8.67 -7.38 -3.33
C ARG A 70 -9.43 -8.69 -3.22
N ARG A 71 -8.98 -9.68 -4.00
CA ARG A 71 -9.39 -11.08 -3.85
C ARG A 71 -8.17 -11.90 -3.45
N GLU A 72 -8.29 -12.65 -2.38
CA GLU A 72 -7.24 -13.49 -1.86
C GLU A 72 -7.57 -14.96 -2.01
N TYR A 73 -6.55 -15.75 -2.36
CA TYR A 73 -6.66 -17.19 -2.49
C TYR A 73 -5.43 -17.82 -1.84
N GLN A 74 -5.66 -18.73 -0.90
CA GLN A 74 -4.58 -19.56 -0.37
C GLN A 74 -4.22 -20.62 -1.40
N THR A 75 -2.96 -20.64 -1.81
CA THR A 75 -2.43 -21.61 -2.75
C THR A 75 -1.31 -22.43 -2.10
N ASN A 76 -0.86 -23.50 -2.78
CA ASN A 76 0.26 -24.31 -2.30
C ASN A 76 1.61 -23.60 -2.34
N ILE A 77 1.71 -22.47 -3.03
CA ILE A 77 2.94 -21.67 -3.11
C ILE A 77 2.90 -20.42 -2.24
N GLY A 78 1.77 -20.08 -1.64
CA GLY A 78 1.57 -18.93 -0.77
C GLY A 78 0.20 -18.30 -0.92
N LEU A 79 0.00 -17.18 -0.23
CA LEU A 79 -1.23 -16.41 -0.34
C LEU A 79 -1.17 -15.54 -1.59
N MET A 80 -2.05 -15.82 -2.55
CA MET A 80 -2.17 -15.07 -3.79
C MET A 80 -3.20 -13.97 -3.64
N ALA A 81 -2.86 -12.73 -3.99
CA ALA A 81 -3.76 -11.60 -3.99
C ALA A 81 -3.87 -10.98 -5.39
N LEU A 82 -5.10 -10.82 -5.86
CA LEU A 82 -5.41 -10.09 -7.09
C LEU A 82 -6.07 -8.78 -6.71
N ASP A 83 -5.40 -7.69 -7.01
CA ASP A 83 -5.86 -6.33 -6.74
C ASP A 83 -6.38 -5.64 -7.99
N VAL A 84 -7.52 -5.00 -7.86
CA VAL A 84 -8.03 -4.02 -8.83
C VAL A 84 -7.93 -2.65 -8.18
N ASN A 85 -7.12 -1.77 -8.74
CA ASN A 85 -6.88 -0.43 -8.22
C ASN A 85 -7.56 0.62 -9.11
N VAL A 86 -8.26 1.54 -8.46
CA VAL A 86 -8.90 2.69 -9.14
C VAL A 86 -8.39 3.96 -8.48
N TYR A 87 -7.80 4.84 -9.26
CA TYR A 87 -7.27 6.13 -8.82
C TYR A 87 -7.20 7.12 -9.97
N ALA A 88 -7.51 8.39 -9.70
CA ALA A 88 -7.63 9.41 -10.74
C ALA A 88 -8.54 8.91 -11.90
N ASP A 89 -8.07 8.97 -13.13
CA ASP A 89 -8.72 8.46 -14.33
C ASP A 89 -8.27 7.04 -14.72
N LYS A 90 -7.56 6.34 -13.83
CA LYS A 90 -6.90 5.07 -14.10
C LYS A 90 -7.52 3.90 -13.37
N LYS A 91 -7.41 2.75 -14.00
CA LYS A 91 -7.71 1.45 -13.42
C LYS A 91 -6.57 0.50 -13.79
N ASP A 92 -5.98 -0.14 -12.80
CA ASP A 92 -4.94 -1.14 -13.03
C ASP A 92 -5.12 -2.37 -12.16
N TYR A 93 -4.30 -3.38 -12.41
CA TYR A 93 -4.38 -4.69 -11.78
C TYR A 93 -3.00 -5.09 -11.28
N GLU A 94 -2.96 -5.72 -10.11
CA GLU A 94 -1.75 -6.31 -9.56
C GLU A 94 -2.00 -7.74 -9.14
N LEU A 95 -0.98 -8.58 -9.34
CA LEU A 95 -0.94 -9.92 -8.78
C LEU A 95 0.23 -9.98 -7.80
N GLU A 96 -0.04 -10.36 -6.57
CA GLU A 96 0.95 -10.49 -5.51
C GLU A 96 0.95 -11.90 -4.95
N LEU A 97 2.12 -12.38 -4.58
CA LEU A 97 2.28 -13.63 -3.84
C LEU A 97 3.00 -13.34 -2.53
N GLU A 98 2.30 -13.58 -1.42
CA GLU A 98 2.88 -13.50 -0.09
C GLU A 98 3.49 -14.85 0.29
N VAL A 99 4.78 -14.85 0.63
CA VAL A 99 5.56 -16.05 0.89
C VAL A 99 6.35 -15.93 2.18
N SER A 100 6.68 -17.06 2.79
CA SER A 100 7.55 -17.12 3.98
C SER A 100 9.05 -17.14 3.65
N ASP A 101 9.39 -17.63 2.46
CA ASP A 101 10.77 -17.69 1.94
C ASP A 101 10.85 -16.93 0.61
N ALA A 102 11.54 -15.80 0.60
CA ALA A 102 11.59 -14.90 -0.55
C ALA A 102 12.25 -15.53 -1.78
N LYS A 103 13.30 -16.32 -1.60
CA LYS A 103 14.02 -16.96 -2.72
C LYS A 103 13.18 -18.05 -3.40
N ARG A 104 12.62 -18.95 -2.61
CA ARG A 104 11.74 -20.02 -3.10
C ARG A 104 10.45 -19.43 -3.66
N GLY A 105 9.89 -18.43 -3.00
CA GLY A 105 8.69 -17.74 -3.44
C GLY A 105 8.85 -17.06 -4.79
N LYS A 106 10.01 -16.50 -5.07
CA LYS A 106 10.32 -15.89 -6.37
C LYS A 106 10.30 -16.96 -7.48
N ASP A 107 10.95 -18.09 -7.27
CA ASP A 107 10.98 -19.19 -8.23
C ASP A 107 9.59 -19.77 -8.47
N ASP A 108 8.83 -20.00 -7.40
CA ASP A 108 7.45 -20.49 -7.46
C ASP A 108 6.54 -19.51 -8.21
N PHE A 109 6.71 -18.21 -7.97
CA PHE A 109 5.92 -17.17 -8.64
C PHE A 109 6.21 -17.12 -10.14
N TYR A 110 7.46 -17.15 -10.54
CA TYR A 110 7.83 -17.19 -11.97
C TYR A 110 7.30 -18.46 -12.66
N ALA A 111 7.35 -19.60 -12.00
CA ALA A 111 6.78 -20.84 -12.53
C ALA A 111 5.27 -20.74 -12.72
N PHE A 112 4.56 -20.18 -11.73
CA PHE A 112 3.12 -19.91 -11.80
C PHE A 112 2.76 -19.00 -12.99
N LEU A 113 3.49 -17.90 -13.16
CA LEU A 113 3.25 -16.96 -14.26
C LEU A 113 3.45 -17.65 -15.62
N LYS A 114 4.51 -18.44 -15.76
CA LYS A 114 4.81 -19.18 -16.98
C LYS A 114 3.73 -20.20 -17.31
N GLU A 115 3.25 -20.96 -16.33
CA GLU A 115 2.18 -21.95 -16.52
C GLU A 115 0.87 -21.31 -16.98
N ASN A 116 0.63 -20.05 -16.58
CA ASN A 116 -0.59 -19.30 -16.92
C ASN A 116 -0.40 -18.33 -18.09
N ASN A 117 0.71 -18.40 -18.80
CA ASN A 117 1.05 -17.52 -19.94
C ASN A 117 1.01 -16.03 -19.57
N ILE A 118 1.44 -15.70 -18.36
CA ILE A 118 1.53 -14.33 -17.88
C ILE A 118 2.99 -13.89 -17.93
N ASN A 119 3.27 -12.80 -18.64
CA ASN A 119 4.60 -12.21 -18.65
C ASN A 119 4.83 -11.42 -17.36
N PHE A 120 5.97 -11.65 -16.71
CA PHE A 120 6.35 -10.85 -15.55
C PHE A 120 6.55 -9.40 -15.96
N LYS A 121 5.90 -8.50 -15.20
CA LYS A 121 6.07 -7.06 -15.35
C LYS A 121 6.19 -6.46 -13.95
N TYR A 122 7.33 -5.84 -13.69
CA TYR A 122 7.55 -5.17 -12.41
C TYR A 122 6.59 -3.99 -12.26
N ALA A 123 5.88 -3.96 -11.14
CA ALA A 123 4.98 -2.85 -10.80
C ALA A 123 5.65 -1.94 -9.77
N LYS A 124 5.65 -0.64 -10.02
CA LYS A 124 5.96 0.36 -8.99
C LYS A 124 4.89 0.29 -7.90
N SER A 125 5.20 0.76 -6.70
CA SER A 125 4.23 0.78 -5.61
C SER A 125 2.96 1.58 -6.00
N LYS A 126 1.82 1.24 -5.39
CA LYS A 126 0.54 1.97 -5.61
C LYS A 126 0.70 3.46 -5.37
N VAL A 127 1.39 3.83 -4.29
CA VAL A 127 1.66 5.23 -3.95
C VAL A 127 2.47 5.93 -5.03
N ALA A 128 3.52 5.29 -5.56
CA ALA A 128 4.33 5.87 -6.62
C ALA A 128 3.53 6.06 -7.92
N ARG A 129 2.67 5.11 -8.27
CA ARG A 129 1.79 5.23 -9.44
C ARG A 129 0.76 6.34 -9.28
N PHE A 130 0.18 6.46 -8.09
CA PHE A 130 -0.75 7.54 -7.76
C PHE A 130 -0.08 8.91 -7.84
N ILE A 131 1.09 9.08 -7.23
CA ILE A 131 1.85 10.35 -7.28
C ILE A 131 2.20 10.75 -8.71
N ALA A 132 2.49 9.78 -9.58
CA ALA A 132 2.76 10.06 -10.98
C ALA A 132 1.57 10.71 -11.71
N THR A 133 0.33 10.45 -11.29
CA THR A 133 -0.85 11.11 -11.86
C THR A 133 -0.92 12.59 -11.46
N LEU A 134 -0.52 12.92 -10.24
CA LEU A 134 -0.53 14.29 -9.74
C LEU A 134 0.46 15.21 -10.48
N LYS A 135 1.55 14.66 -10.98
CA LYS A 135 2.56 15.40 -11.74
C LYS A 135 2.09 15.76 -13.15
N ARG A 136 1.22 14.93 -13.74
CA ARG A 136 0.67 15.20 -15.07
C ARG A 136 -0.32 16.35 -15.08
N ASP A 137 -1.06 16.51 -14.00
CA ASP A 137 -2.08 17.56 -13.88
C ASP A 137 -1.48 18.96 -13.67
N LYS A 138 -0.15 19.05 -13.45
CA LYS A 138 0.57 20.32 -13.29
C LYS A 138 1.31 20.77 -14.55
N ASP A 139 1.38 19.92 -15.54
CA ASP A 139 1.97 20.23 -16.83
C ASP A 139 0.87 20.59 -17.85
#